data_d430ca17009543d59327f63098face33
#
_entry.id   d430ca17009543d59327f63098face33
#
_cell.length_a   1.000
_cell.length_b   1.000
_cell.length_c   1.000
_cell.angle_alpha   90.00
_cell.angle_beta   90.00
_cell.angle_gamma   90.00
#
_symmetry.space_group_name_H-M   'P 1'
#
loop_
_entity.id
_entity.type
_entity.pdbx_description
1 polymer ?
#
loop_
_entity_poly.entity_id
_entity_poly.type
_entity_poly.pdbx_seq_one_letter_code
_entity_poly.pdbx_strand_id
1 'polypeptide(L)'
;MKTLVTAVLFLCSACVLAAGNGVKVPPFERLQLPNGTVVLLMERHDVPLIAFSAVLRGGAVSDPAGGSGVASLLAGLLQKGAGQRDAVQFAETVASVGGQIEAAASTESISVSGSFLARDQQLMVELVADMLQRPRLEQEQFDTLRARQIEFIRAAKESDLAALAPIYGESHLFGAHPYGRPVDGSEASLAAIKHADLQRYYQEQVGADRLIISVAGDFKSAQLQQRISSAFSGWRKAGTPLQQLPQAERVASRNVLLIDAPESVQSYFWAGNVAVAKKDPRRPSLDVTNTLFGGRFTSMLNTELRIRTGLSYNASSHFDRLQQPGNWEMSSFTQTETTIQALDLMLATLDQLHESGLEPALVESGKSYVQGQYPLALETSEQWAAQLATLEFYGLDRRYIDDYSAQLGGVTSADAKKVIDEVIPPSTALSIVVIGNAAAIRDGLRKYGPITEMKLADPTFAPVRAE
;
A
#
# COMPACT_ATOMS: atom_id res chain seq x y z
N MET A 1 -27.13 74.24 2.18
CA MET A 1 -27.55 72.80 2.00
C MET A 1 -26.62 72.21 1.01
N LYS A 2 -25.67 71.40 1.50
CA LYS A 2 -24.65 70.70 0.66
C LYS A 2 -25.03 69.22 0.61
N THR A 3 -25.45 68.77 -0.52
CA THR A 3 -25.75 67.34 -0.80
C THR A 3 -24.46 66.61 -1.03
N LEU A 4 -24.13 65.66 -0.16
CA LEU A 4 -23.02 64.69 -0.29
C LEU A 4 -23.53 63.53 -1.14
N VAL A 5 -22.91 63.33 -2.33
CA VAL A 5 -23.12 62.14 -3.16
C VAL A 5 -22.04 61.11 -2.77
N THR A 6 -22.49 60.03 -2.13
CA THR A 6 -21.61 58.88 -1.79
C THR A 6 -21.56 57.94 -2.97
N ALA A 7 -20.43 57.88 -3.63
CA ALA A 7 -20.16 56.88 -4.68
C ALA A 7 -19.77 55.53 -4.02
N VAL A 8 -20.61 54.53 -4.18
CA VAL A 8 -20.31 53.16 -3.78
C VAL A 8 -19.52 52.49 -4.92
N LEU A 9 -18.23 52.30 -4.70
CA LEU A 9 -17.40 51.47 -5.58
C LEU A 9 -17.75 49.99 -5.35
N PHE A 10 -18.40 49.38 -6.33
CA PHE A 10 -18.47 47.93 -6.44
C PHE A 10 -17.09 47.38 -6.91
N LEU A 11 -16.29 46.86 -5.98
CA LEU A 11 -15.15 45.98 -6.33
C LEU A 11 -15.73 44.66 -6.81
N CYS A 12 -15.83 44.49 -8.10
CA CYS A 12 -15.95 43.15 -8.70
C CYS A 12 -14.64 42.41 -8.43
N SER A 13 -14.62 41.58 -7.38
CA SER A 13 -13.59 40.53 -7.23
C SER A 13 -13.77 39.55 -8.38
N ALA A 14 -13.03 39.78 -9.45
CA ALA A 14 -12.79 38.74 -10.44
C ALA A 14 -12.05 37.60 -9.72
N CYS A 15 -12.78 36.55 -9.32
CA CYS A 15 -12.17 35.26 -9.04
C CYS A 15 -11.51 34.81 -10.34
N VAL A 16 -10.24 35.13 -10.47
CA VAL A 16 -9.37 34.43 -11.43
C VAL A 16 -9.38 32.97 -10.96
N LEU A 17 -10.21 32.18 -11.60
CA LEU A 17 -10.02 30.73 -11.62
C LEU A 17 -8.62 30.52 -12.19
N ALA A 18 -7.62 30.48 -11.33
CA ALA A 18 -6.34 29.90 -11.66
C ALA A 18 -6.68 28.48 -12.09
N ALA A 19 -6.76 28.26 -13.41
CA ALA A 19 -6.68 26.94 -13.99
C ALA A 19 -5.38 26.36 -13.44
N GLY A 20 -5.49 25.56 -12.38
CA GLY A 20 -4.37 25.09 -11.60
C GLY A 20 -3.46 24.31 -12.53
N ASN A 21 -2.28 24.86 -12.81
CA ASN A 21 -1.19 24.05 -13.30
C ASN A 21 -1.07 22.90 -12.32
N GLY A 22 -1.42 21.67 -12.74
CA GLY A 22 -1.36 20.48 -11.87
C GLY A 22 0.01 20.37 -11.24
N VAL A 23 0.10 19.57 -10.18
CA VAL A 23 1.35 19.34 -9.48
C VAL A 23 2.43 18.89 -10.47
N LYS A 24 3.61 19.49 -10.37
CA LYS A 24 4.79 19.13 -11.14
C LYS A 24 5.87 18.64 -10.20
N VAL A 25 6.62 17.63 -10.64
CA VAL A 25 7.79 17.15 -9.89
C VAL A 25 8.83 18.28 -9.81
N PRO A 26 9.21 18.75 -8.62
CA PRO A 26 10.30 19.70 -8.49
C PRO A 26 11.60 19.16 -9.13
N PRO A 27 12.58 20.01 -9.45
CA PRO A 27 13.89 19.56 -9.91
C PRO A 27 14.52 18.61 -8.90
N PHE A 28 15.11 17.52 -9.38
CA PHE A 28 15.87 16.57 -8.57
C PHE A 28 17.04 15.99 -9.38
N GLU A 29 18.05 15.56 -8.66
CA GLU A 29 19.20 14.89 -9.23
C GLU A 29 19.06 13.38 -9.09
N ARG A 30 19.42 12.62 -10.14
CA ARG A 30 19.48 11.16 -10.11
C ARG A 30 20.91 10.72 -10.41
N LEU A 31 21.48 9.92 -9.53
CA LEU A 31 22.77 9.28 -9.75
C LEU A 31 22.68 7.79 -9.43
N GLN A 32 23.59 7.02 -10.00
CA GLN A 32 23.76 5.61 -9.71
C GLN A 32 25.20 5.34 -9.30
N LEU A 33 25.40 4.74 -8.14
CA LEU A 33 26.70 4.34 -7.65
C LEU A 33 27.21 3.10 -8.41
N PRO A 34 28.53 2.87 -8.45
CA PRO A 34 29.11 1.72 -9.16
C PRO A 34 28.60 0.35 -8.70
N ASN A 35 28.15 0.24 -7.44
CA ASN A 35 27.61 -0.98 -6.87
C ASN A 35 26.12 -1.21 -7.20
N GLY A 36 25.46 -0.25 -7.89
CA GLY A 36 24.07 -0.34 -8.32
C GLY A 36 23.08 0.49 -7.51
N THR A 37 23.47 1.01 -6.33
CA THR A 37 22.61 1.90 -5.53
C THR A 37 22.18 3.12 -6.35
N VAL A 38 20.87 3.40 -6.37
CA VAL A 38 20.30 4.61 -6.98
C VAL A 38 20.07 5.64 -5.90
N VAL A 39 20.47 6.89 -6.17
CA VAL A 39 20.26 8.02 -5.25
C VAL A 39 19.50 9.12 -5.99
N LEU A 40 18.43 9.64 -5.34
CA LEU A 40 17.57 10.72 -5.83
C LEU A 40 17.62 11.85 -4.81
N LEU A 41 17.96 13.07 -5.24
CA LEU A 41 18.15 14.23 -4.36
C LEU A 41 17.26 15.38 -4.84
N MET A 42 16.35 15.84 -3.97
CA MET A 42 15.44 16.97 -4.22
C MET A 42 15.65 18.05 -3.17
N GLU A 43 16.34 19.14 -3.53
CA GLU A 43 16.50 20.29 -2.63
C GLU A 43 15.17 21.04 -2.44
N ARG A 44 14.81 21.28 -1.19
CA ARG A 44 13.68 22.09 -0.76
C ARG A 44 14.04 22.87 0.49
N HIS A 45 13.99 24.20 0.41
CA HIS A 45 14.44 25.10 1.47
C HIS A 45 13.29 25.80 2.20
N ASP A 46 12.09 25.24 2.11
CA ASP A 46 10.87 25.81 2.72
C ASP A 46 10.90 25.74 4.25
N VAL A 47 11.44 24.64 4.76
CA VAL A 47 11.59 24.36 6.19
C VAL A 47 12.93 23.65 6.43
N PRO A 48 13.59 23.84 7.61
CA PRO A 48 14.89 23.27 7.90
C PRO A 48 14.81 21.76 8.24
N LEU A 49 14.12 20.99 7.42
CA LEU A 49 13.93 19.55 7.56
C LEU A 49 14.56 18.81 6.38
N ILE A 50 14.99 17.59 6.62
CA ILE A 50 15.44 16.63 5.62
C ILE A 50 14.72 15.31 5.85
N ALA A 51 14.12 14.77 4.81
CA ALA A 51 13.42 13.49 4.84
C ALA A 51 14.05 12.53 3.83
N PHE A 52 14.01 11.25 4.15
CA PHE A 52 14.52 10.20 3.27
C PHE A 52 13.55 9.02 3.16
N SER A 53 13.67 8.31 2.04
CA SER A 53 13.05 7.01 1.79
C SER A 53 14.08 6.11 1.13
N ALA A 54 14.55 5.11 1.84
CA ALA A 54 15.46 4.08 1.36
C ALA A 54 14.65 2.79 1.12
N VAL A 55 14.53 2.38 -0.14
CA VAL A 55 13.70 1.25 -0.56
C VAL A 55 14.58 0.15 -1.13
N LEU A 56 14.50 -1.02 -0.54
CA LEU A 56 15.13 -2.25 -1.01
C LEU A 56 14.12 -3.06 -1.81
N ARG A 57 14.44 -3.42 -3.05
CA ARG A 57 13.64 -4.32 -3.88
C ARG A 57 13.63 -5.73 -3.30
N GLY A 58 12.47 -6.36 -3.24
CA GLY A 58 12.27 -7.70 -2.70
C GLY A 58 11.01 -7.77 -1.84
N GLY A 59 11.13 -7.62 -0.52
CA GLY A 59 9.97 -7.72 0.39
C GLY A 59 9.43 -9.14 0.52
N ALA A 60 8.14 -9.28 0.82
CA ALA A 60 7.49 -10.57 1.06
C ALA A 60 7.53 -11.52 -0.15
N VAL A 61 7.59 -11.00 -1.38
CA VAL A 61 7.77 -11.84 -2.57
C VAL A 61 9.09 -12.62 -2.57
N SER A 62 10.09 -12.14 -1.84
CA SER A 62 11.39 -12.81 -1.67
C SER A 62 11.43 -13.72 -0.45
N ASP A 63 10.37 -13.82 0.33
CA ASP A 63 10.30 -14.76 1.44
C ASP A 63 10.44 -16.21 0.91
N PRO A 64 11.15 -17.08 1.61
CA PRO A 64 11.25 -18.48 1.20
C PRO A 64 9.88 -19.18 1.29
N ALA A 65 9.70 -20.25 0.55
CA ALA A 65 8.50 -21.08 0.66
C ALA A 65 8.27 -21.52 2.11
N GLY A 66 7.07 -21.32 2.63
CA GLY A 66 6.71 -21.58 4.02
C GLY A 66 7.27 -20.61 5.06
N GLY A 67 8.05 -19.59 4.63
CA GLY A 67 8.67 -18.60 5.50
C GLY A 67 8.09 -17.19 5.37
N SER A 68 6.81 -17.06 5.03
CA SER A 68 6.15 -15.74 4.98
C SER A 68 6.33 -14.98 6.29
N GLY A 69 6.71 -13.71 6.21
CA GLY A 69 6.99 -12.86 7.38
C GLY A 69 8.47 -12.65 7.67
N VAL A 70 9.41 -13.32 6.97
CA VAL A 70 10.86 -13.09 7.18
C VAL A 70 11.22 -11.64 6.83
N ALA A 71 10.70 -11.09 5.72
CA ALA A 71 10.93 -9.70 5.34
C ALA A 71 10.42 -8.72 6.39
N SER A 72 9.23 -8.98 6.96
CA SER A 72 8.64 -8.16 8.02
C SER A 72 9.45 -8.23 9.31
N LEU A 73 9.86 -9.43 9.74
CA LEU A 73 10.75 -9.60 10.90
C LEU A 73 12.09 -8.88 10.70
N LEU A 74 12.67 -8.96 9.49
CA LEU A 74 13.90 -8.24 9.17
C LEU A 74 13.70 -6.73 9.30
N ALA A 75 12.64 -6.18 8.69
CA ALA A 75 12.33 -4.76 8.79
C ALA A 75 12.22 -4.30 10.25
N GLY A 76 11.53 -5.07 11.09
CA GLY A 76 11.44 -4.82 12.53
C GLY A 76 12.81 -4.85 13.22
N LEU A 77 13.68 -5.80 12.86
CA LEU A 77 15.01 -5.93 13.45
C LEU A 77 15.99 -4.85 13.01
N LEU A 78 15.85 -4.26 11.82
CA LEU A 78 16.66 -3.14 11.39
C LEU A 78 16.60 -1.96 12.37
N GLN A 79 15.50 -1.83 13.13
CA GLN A 79 15.30 -0.79 14.15
C GLN A 79 15.84 -1.19 15.53
N LYS A 80 16.37 -2.41 15.69
CA LYS A 80 16.80 -2.98 16.98
C LYS A 80 18.33 -2.99 17.16
N GLY A 81 18.97 -1.90 16.72
CA GLY A 81 20.40 -1.69 16.86
C GLY A 81 21.15 -1.90 15.55
N ALA A 82 22.18 -1.08 15.35
CA ALA A 82 23.00 -1.07 14.15
C ALA A 82 24.39 -0.48 14.44
N GLY A 83 25.41 -0.95 13.72
CA GLY A 83 26.80 -0.56 13.94
C GLY A 83 27.26 -0.89 15.35
N GLN A 84 27.68 0.13 16.08
CA GLN A 84 28.11 0.00 17.49
C GLN A 84 26.96 0.23 18.50
N ARG A 85 25.77 0.63 18.04
CA ARG A 85 24.62 0.98 18.88
C ARG A 85 23.72 -0.24 19.08
N ASP A 86 23.44 -0.61 20.30
CA ASP A 86 22.36 -1.54 20.62
C ASP A 86 20.97 -0.91 20.39
N ALA A 87 19.90 -1.64 20.65
CA ALA A 87 18.54 -1.17 20.39
C ALA A 87 18.18 0.11 21.15
N VAL A 88 18.61 0.23 22.41
CA VAL A 88 18.35 1.39 23.26
C VAL A 88 19.18 2.58 22.80
N GLN A 89 20.48 2.38 22.63
CA GLN A 89 21.40 3.41 22.16
C GLN A 89 21.01 3.95 20.79
N PHE A 90 20.55 3.08 19.90
CA PHE A 90 20.08 3.50 18.57
C PHE A 90 18.83 4.39 18.69
N ALA A 91 17.83 3.96 19.44
CA ALA A 91 16.61 4.72 19.67
C ALA A 91 16.89 6.07 20.36
N GLU A 92 17.73 6.09 21.41
CA GLU A 92 18.13 7.31 22.09
C GLU A 92 18.91 8.27 21.17
N THR A 93 19.77 7.75 20.29
CA THR A 93 20.50 8.57 19.32
C THR A 93 19.54 9.29 18.38
N VAL A 94 18.54 8.59 17.84
CA VAL A 94 17.50 9.18 16.97
C VAL A 94 16.67 10.20 17.75
N ALA A 95 16.19 9.84 18.93
CA ALA A 95 15.33 10.68 19.77
C ALA A 95 16.06 11.96 20.22
N SER A 96 17.37 11.89 20.54
CA SER A 96 18.16 13.02 21.05
C SER A 96 18.23 14.21 20.09
N VAL A 97 18.03 14.01 18.81
CA VAL A 97 17.99 15.05 17.78
C VAL A 97 16.58 15.33 17.26
N GLY A 98 15.54 14.72 17.87
CA GLY A 98 14.17 14.83 17.41
C GLY A 98 13.94 14.17 16.04
N GLY A 99 14.82 13.24 15.66
CA GLY A 99 14.69 12.48 14.42
C GLY A 99 13.65 11.37 14.51
N GLN A 100 13.24 10.88 13.35
CA GLN A 100 12.36 9.72 13.22
C GLN A 100 12.95 8.77 12.19
N ILE A 101 12.95 7.46 12.49
CA ILE A 101 13.31 6.40 11.55
C ILE A 101 12.34 5.24 11.77
N GLU A 102 11.77 4.77 10.68
CA GLU A 102 10.89 3.61 10.65
C GLU A 102 11.34 2.64 9.55
N ALA A 103 11.13 1.36 9.76
CA ALA A 103 11.35 0.34 8.76
C ALA A 103 10.12 -0.57 8.68
N ALA A 104 9.70 -0.87 7.45
CA ALA A 104 8.55 -1.72 7.18
C ALA A 104 8.80 -2.60 5.93
N ALA A 105 8.21 -3.78 5.93
CA ALA A 105 8.13 -4.60 4.73
C ALA A 105 6.79 -4.37 4.03
N SER A 106 6.80 -4.57 2.73
CA SER A 106 5.61 -4.66 1.89
C SER A 106 5.70 -5.91 1.01
N THR A 107 4.73 -6.10 0.17
CA THR A 107 4.72 -7.20 -0.79
C THR A 107 6.01 -7.23 -1.63
N GLU A 108 6.48 -6.10 -2.14
CA GLU A 108 7.59 -6.02 -3.10
C GLU A 108 8.86 -5.31 -2.58
N SER A 109 8.84 -4.79 -1.35
CA SER A 109 9.98 -4.02 -0.84
C SER A 109 10.15 -4.11 0.68
N ILE A 110 11.35 -3.77 1.14
CA ILE A 110 11.61 -3.32 2.51
C ILE A 110 11.98 -1.84 2.42
N SER A 111 11.30 -1.00 3.17
CA SER A 111 11.57 0.44 3.23
C SER A 111 12.12 0.85 4.59
N VAL A 112 13.06 1.77 4.58
CA VAL A 112 13.50 2.55 5.76
C VAL A 112 13.27 4.00 5.43
N SER A 113 12.45 4.68 6.20
CA SER A 113 12.11 6.09 5.97
C SER A 113 12.21 6.89 7.26
N GLY A 114 12.29 8.21 7.13
CA GLY A 114 12.32 9.07 8.29
C GLY A 114 12.65 10.52 7.96
N SER A 115 12.70 11.34 9.01
CA SER A 115 13.01 12.76 8.89
C SER A 115 13.85 13.26 10.07
N PHE A 116 14.66 14.27 9.78
CA PHE A 116 15.58 14.90 10.70
C PHE A 116 15.57 16.42 10.49
N LEU A 117 16.16 17.16 11.42
CA LEU A 117 16.54 18.54 11.13
C LEU A 117 17.68 18.56 10.09
N ALA A 118 17.68 19.54 9.20
CA ALA A 118 18.68 19.69 8.14
C ALA A 118 20.13 19.70 8.65
N ARG A 119 20.37 20.24 9.86
CA ARG A 119 21.69 20.26 10.51
C ARG A 119 22.19 18.85 10.88
N ASP A 120 21.29 17.89 11.06
CA ASP A 120 21.61 16.52 11.50
C ASP A 120 21.71 15.53 10.33
N GLN A 121 21.80 16.02 9.07
CA GLN A 121 21.88 15.22 7.85
C GLN A 121 23.04 14.22 7.83
N GLN A 122 24.16 14.54 8.50
CA GLN A 122 25.28 13.61 8.60
C GLN A 122 24.94 12.41 9.47
N LEU A 123 24.32 12.64 10.63
CA LEU A 123 23.86 11.59 11.52
C LEU A 123 22.80 10.72 10.83
N MET A 124 21.86 11.33 10.09
CA MET A 124 20.86 10.62 9.30
C MET A 124 21.53 9.62 8.34
N VAL A 125 22.49 10.06 7.53
CA VAL A 125 23.19 9.18 6.57
C VAL A 125 23.94 8.06 7.29
N GLU A 126 24.61 8.36 8.42
CA GLU A 126 25.32 7.38 9.24
C GLU A 126 24.37 6.30 9.77
N LEU A 127 23.25 6.71 10.39
CA LEU A 127 22.27 5.79 10.97
C LEU A 127 21.63 4.90 9.90
N VAL A 128 21.24 5.45 8.76
CA VAL A 128 20.66 4.68 7.64
C VAL A 128 21.69 3.70 7.06
N ALA A 129 22.93 4.13 6.93
CA ALA A 129 24.01 3.24 6.46
C ALA A 129 24.26 2.10 7.45
N ASP A 130 24.28 2.40 8.76
CA ASP A 130 24.42 1.37 9.79
C ASP A 130 23.28 0.38 9.78
N MET A 131 22.02 0.85 9.75
CA MET A 131 20.84 -0.01 9.69
C MET A 131 20.87 -0.98 8.51
N LEU A 132 21.24 -0.49 7.32
CA LEU A 132 21.18 -1.29 6.11
C LEU A 132 22.40 -2.20 5.93
N GLN A 133 23.57 -1.77 6.35
CA GLN A 133 24.85 -2.47 6.10
C GLN A 133 25.35 -3.28 7.29
N ARG A 134 25.05 -2.84 8.51
CA ARG A 134 25.57 -3.40 9.76
C ARG A 134 24.47 -3.54 10.83
N PRO A 135 23.28 -4.08 10.48
CA PRO A 135 22.26 -4.34 11.49
C PRO A 135 22.80 -5.39 12.49
N ARG A 136 22.45 -5.27 13.75
CA ARG A 136 22.92 -6.22 14.78
C ARG A 136 22.22 -7.56 14.70
N LEU A 137 20.96 -7.58 14.30
CA LEU A 137 20.14 -8.80 14.13
C LEU A 137 20.28 -9.79 15.30
N GLU A 138 20.18 -9.29 16.53
CA GLU A 138 20.40 -10.08 17.74
C GLU A 138 19.31 -11.12 17.93
N GLN A 139 19.70 -12.33 18.40
CA GLN A 139 18.79 -13.45 18.63
C GLN A 139 17.64 -13.09 19.60
N GLU A 140 17.95 -12.43 20.71
CA GLU A 140 16.95 -12.03 21.70
C GLU A 140 15.91 -11.06 21.13
N GLN A 141 16.35 -10.09 20.32
CA GLN A 141 15.45 -9.16 19.64
C GLN A 141 14.57 -9.86 18.59
N PHE A 142 15.15 -10.82 17.88
CA PHE A 142 14.42 -11.66 16.93
C PHE A 142 13.33 -12.47 17.65
N ASP A 143 13.65 -13.18 18.72
CA ASP A 143 12.69 -14.00 19.46
C ASP A 143 11.54 -13.15 20.03
N THR A 144 11.87 -11.96 20.55
CA THR A 144 10.90 -11.00 21.07
C THR A 144 9.97 -10.47 19.97
N LEU A 145 10.51 -10.06 18.82
CA LEU A 145 9.71 -9.55 17.70
C LEU A 145 8.81 -10.63 17.12
N ARG A 146 9.35 -11.83 16.90
CA ARG A 146 8.60 -12.97 16.39
C ARG A 146 7.43 -13.32 17.30
N ALA A 147 7.66 -13.43 18.61
CA ALA A 147 6.60 -13.70 19.58
C ALA A 147 5.53 -12.60 19.56
N ARG A 148 5.93 -11.32 19.53
CA ARG A 148 5.00 -10.20 19.46
C ARG A 148 4.15 -10.22 18.16
N GLN A 149 4.74 -10.57 17.03
CA GLN A 149 4.02 -10.63 15.75
C GLN A 149 2.99 -11.75 15.74
N ILE A 150 3.32 -12.92 16.33
CA ILE A 150 2.35 -14.00 16.53
C ILE A 150 1.20 -13.56 17.44
N GLU A 151 1.49 -12.91 18.56
CA GLU A 151 0.45 -12.40 19.48
C GLU A 151 -0.40 -11.30 18.81
N PHE A 152 0.19 -10.46 17.95
CA PHE A 152 -0.56 -9.46 17.19
C PHE A 152 -1.59 -10.11 16.25
N ILE A 153 -1.19 -11.19 15.54
CA ILE A 153 -2.10 -11.94 14.66
C ILE A 153 -3.22 -12.58 15.51
N ARG A 154 -2.91 -13.16 16.68
CA ARG A 154 -3.92 -13.73 17.58
C ARG A 154 -4.90 -12.68 18.09
N ALA A 155 -4.39 -11.54 18.52
CA ALA A 155 -5.24 -10.44 18.97
C ALA A 155 -6.14 -9.91 17.84
N ALA A 156 -5.65 -9.84 16.60
CA ALA A 156 -6.48 -9.47 15.45
C ALA A 156 -7.60 -10.50 15.18
N LYS A 157 -7.33 -11.79 15.36
CA LYS A 157 -8.36 -12.84 15.26
C LYS A 157 -9.44 -12.71 16.33
N GLU A 158 -9.13 -12.16 17.48
CA GLU A 158 -10.09 -11.94 18.56
C GLU A 158 -10.87 -10.63 18.43
N SER A 159 -10.29 -9.57 17.88
CA SER A 159 -10.83 -8.22 18.00
C SER A 159 -10.92 -7.42 16.73
N ASP A 160 -10.26 -7.82 15.62
CA ASP A 160 -10.22 -7.04 14.38
C ASP A 160 -10.32 -7.93 13.13
N LEU A 161 -11.46 -8.56 12.96
CA LEU A 161 -11.73 -9.42 11.79
C LEU A 161 -11.77 -8.62 10.47
N ALA A 162 -12.04 -7.32 10.54
CA ALA A 162 -12.01 -6.46 9.37
C ALA A 162 -10.61 -6.36 8.75
N ALA A 163 -9.57 -6.23 9.58
CA ALA A 163 -8.18 -6.20 9.13
C ALA A 163 -7.71 -7.53 8.54
N LEU A 164 -8.33 -8.65 8.92
CA LEU A 164 -7.96 -9.98 8.43
C LEU A 164 -8.57 -10.31 7.06
N ALA A 165 -9.71 -9.72 6.71
CA ALA A 165 -10.42 -10.05 5.48
C ALA A 165 -9.57 -9.86 4.21
N PRO A 166 -8.81 -8.76 4.02
CA PRO A 166 -7.88 -8.61 2.90
C PRO A 166 -6.77 -9.66 2.90
N ILE A 167 -6.21 -10.02 4.06
CA ILE A 167 -5.13 -11.00 4.17
C ILE A 167 -5.60 -12.38 3.68
N TYR A 168 -6.79 -12.83 4.14
CA TYR A 168 -7.40 -14.04 3.62
C TYR A 168 -7.76 -13.91 2.13
N GLY A 169 -8.24 -12.72 1.72
CA GLY A 169 -8.63 -12.42 0.34
C GLY A 169 -7.46 -12.59 -0.63
N GLU A 170 -6.36 -11.94 -0.36
CA GLU A 170 -5.16 -12.00 -1.18
C GLU A 170 -4.55 -13.41 -1.17
N SER A 171 -4.45 -14.04 0.01
CA SER A 171 -3.93 -15.40 0.12
C SER A 171 -4.79 -16.40 -0.65
N HIS A 172 -6.10 -16.24 -0.67
CA HIS A 172 -7.01 -17.10 -1.41
C HIS A 172 -6.98 -16.83 -2.91
N LEU A 173 -7.00 -15.55 -3.32
CA LEU A 173 -6.97 -15.13 -4.72
C LEU A 173 -5.68 -15.56 -5.42
N PHE A 174 -4.54 -15.22 -4.83
CA PHE A 174 -3.23 -15.44 -5.44
C PHE A 174 -2.68 -16.85 -5.20
N GLY A 175 -3.13 -17.55 -4.16
CA GLY A 175 -2.73 -18.93 -3.87
C GLY A 175 -1.22 -19.12 -3.78
N ALA A 176 -0.63 -19.89 -4.69
CA ALA A 176 0.82 -20.14 -4.71
C ALA A 176 1.66 -18.99 -5.29
N HIS A 177 1.04 -18.00 -5.92
CA HIS A 177 1.73 -16.81 -6.42
C HIS A 177 2.33 -16.02 -5.25
N PRO A 178 3.55 -15.43 -5.38
CA PRO A 178 4.19 -14.70 -4.29
C PRO A 178 3.33 -13.57 -3.68
N TYR A 179 2.40 -12.97 -4.41
CA TYR A 179 1.47 -11.97 -3.89
C TYR A 179 0.42 -12.52 -2.91
N GLY A 180 0.22 -13.83 -2.86
CA GLY A 180 -0.64 -14.47 -1.86
C GLY A 180 0.04 -14.72 -0.50
N ARG A 181 1.32 -14.34 -0.36
CA ARG A 181 2.04 -14.50 0.90
C ARG A 181 1.70 -13.33 1.83
N PRO A 182 1.17 -13.60 3.03
CA PRO A 182 0.95 -12.55 4.01
C PRO A 182 2.27 -11.85 4.34
N VAL A 183 2.33 -10.53 4.20
CA VAL A 183 3.55 -9.74 4.45
C VAL A 183 4.08 -9.96 5.87
N ASP A 184 3.17 -9.95 6.85
CA ASP A 184 3.50 -10.16 8.26
C ASP A 184 3.55 -11.64 8.66
N GLY A 185 3.42 -12.55 7.68
CA GLY A 185 3.39 -13.98 7.93
C GLY A 185 2.07 -14.48 8.50
N SER A 186 2.10 -15.70 9.00
CA SER A 186 1.04 -16.37 9.74
C SER A 186 1.60 -16.96 11.02
N GLU A 187 0.75 -17.37 11.97
CA GLU A 187 1.22 -18.03 13.17
C GLU A 187 2.10 -19.23 12.85
N ALA A 188 1.70 -20.04 11.86
CA ALA A 188 2.45 -21.21 11.43
C ALA A 188 3.81 -20.85 10.81
N SER A 189 3.85 -19.91 9.86
CA SER A 189 5.10 -19.52 9.20
C SER A 189 6.06 -18.86 10.18
N LEU A 190 5.57 -17.93 11.02
CA LEU A 190 6.38 -17.25 12.02
C LEU A 190 6.97 -18.23 13.06
N ALA A 191 6.19 -19.22 13.51
CA ALA A 191 6.68 -20.26 14.42
C ALA A 191 7.79 -21.12 13.80
N ALA A 192 7.77 -21.31 12.48
CA ALA A 192 8.76 -22.10 11.76
C ALA A 192 10.06 -21.32 11.46
N ILE A 193 10.01 -19.98 11.34
CA ILE A 193 11.16 -19.12 11.03
C ILE A 193 12.17 -19.17 12.19
N LYS A 194 13.43 -19.46 11.84
CA LYS A 194 14.57 -19.42 12.75
C LYS A 194 15.41 -18.18 12.50
N HIS A 195 16.14 -17.75 13.49
CA HIS A 195 17.08 -16.61 13.36
C HIS A 195 18.07 -16.79 12.19
N ALA A 196 18.56 -18.02 11.97
CA ALA A 196 19.44 -18.33 10.84
C ALA A 196 18.77 -18.11 9.48
N ASP A 197 17.44 -18.28 9.37
CA ASP A 197 16.69 -18.03 8.13
C ASP A 197 16.62 -16.52 7.85
N LEU A 198 16.44 -15.71 8.87
CA LEU A 198 16.46 -14.26 8.77
C LEU A 198 17.87 -13.75 8.39
N GLN A 199 18.94 -14.28 9.01
CA GLN A 199 20.31 -13.92 8.65
C GLN A 199 20.61 -14.29 7.18
N ARG A 200 20.17 -15.45 6.74
CA ARG A 200 20.30 -15.89 5.34
C ARG A 200 19.53 -14.95 4.40
N TYR A 201 18.27 -14.62 4.74
CA TYR A 201 17.47 -13.66 3.97
C TYR A 201 18.20 -12.32 3.83
N TYR A 202 18.75 -11.78 4.92
CA TYR A 202 19.52 -10.55 4.87
C TYR A 202 20.74 -10.66 3.94
N GLN A 203 21.47 -11.76 3.98
CA GLN A 203 22.66 -11.97 3.13
C GLN A 203 22.27 -12.09 1.65
N GLU A 204 21.21 -12.80 1.36
CA GLU A 204 20.77 -13.11 0.00
C GLU A 204 19.99 -11.97 -0.65
N GLN A 205 19.11 -11.32 0.13
CA GLN A 205 18.11 -10.41 -0.42
C GLN A 205 18.46 -8.93 -0.21
N VAL A 206 19.33 -8.59 0.72
CA VAL A 206 19.69 -7.18 1.03
C VAL A 206 21.05 -6.84 0.47
N GLY A 207 21.13 -5.77 -0.33
CA GLY A 207 22.38 -5.30 -0.93
C GLY A 207 22.23 -4.03 -1.75
N ALA A 208 23.37 -3.47 -2.13
CA ALA A 208 23.47 -2.19 -2.81
C ALA A 208 22.72 -2.10 -4.14
N ASP A 209 22.73 -3.19 -4.90
CA ASP A 209 22.08 -3.29 -6.22
C ASP A 209 20.55 -3.32 -6.17
N ARG A 210 19.98 -3.41 -4.95
CA ARG A 210 18.54 -3.36 -4.71
C ARG A 210 18.08 -2.05 -4.07
N LEU A 211 19.02 -1.19 -3.66
CA LEU A 211 18.74 0.01 -2.90
C LEU A 211 18.46 1.22 -3.78
N ILE A 212 17.36 1.87 -3.49
CA ILE A 212 16.99 3.20 -3.95
C ILE A 212 16.97 4.10 -2.70
N ILE A 213 17.78 5.15 -2.67
CA ILE A 213 17.74 6.18 -1.64
C ILE A 213 17.20 7.45 -2.26
N SER A 214 16.08 7.93 -1.77
CA SER A 214 15.51 9.22 -2.13
C SER A 214 15.57 10.16 -0.93
N VAL A 215 16.01 11.38 -1.15
CA VAL A 215 16.10 12.41 -0.11
C VAL A 215 15.48 13.70 -0.62
N ALA A 216 14.61 14.30 0.18
CA ALA A 216 14.02 15.61 -0.11
C ALA A 216 14.13 16.52 1.13
N GLY A 217 14.41 17.82 0.94
CA GLY A 217 14.49 18.76 2.06
C GLY A 217 15.59 19.77 1.93
N ASP A 218 15.97 20.35 3.07
CA ASP A 218 16.93 21.45 3.15
C ASP A 218 18.38 20.91 3.26
N PHE A 219 19.03 20.79 2.12
CA PHE A 219 20.44 20.38 2.01
C PHE A 219 21.07 20.97 0.73
N LYS A 220 22.37 20.78 0.57
CA LYS A 220 23.09 21.04 -0.70
C LYS A 220 23.41 19.71 -1.37
N SER A 221 22.87 19.49 -2.56
CA SER A 221 22.98 18.21 -3.29
C SER A 221 24.41 17.70 -3.41
N ALA A 222 25.36 18.54 -3.79
CA ALA A 222 26.75 18.13 -3.94
C ALA A 222 27.37 17.58 -2.64
N GLN A 223 27.04 18.18 -1.48
CA GLN A 223 27.55 17.74 -0.19
C GLN A 223 26.87 16.43 0.26
N LEU A 224 25.55 16.36 0.14
CA LEU A 224 24.80 15.17 0.52
C LEU A 224 25.13 13.97 -0.38
N GLN A 225 25.30 14.20 -1.70
CA GLN A 225 25.77 13.19 -2.64
C GLN A 225 27.12 12.60 -2.22
N GLN A 226 28.07 13.45 -1.84
CA GLN A 226 29.40 12.99 -1.38
C GLN A 226 29.26 12.12 -0.12
N ARG A 227 28.44 12.53 0.85
CA ARG A 227 28.22 11.77 2.10
C ARG A 227 27.60 10.41 1.82
N ILE A 228 26.51 10.36 1.01
CA ILE A 228 25.85 9.12 0.65
C ILE A 228 26.78 8.23 -0.16
N SER A 229 27.51 8.78 -1.14
CA SER A 229 28.49 8.02 -1.92
C SER A 229 29.55 7.41 -1.04
N SER A 230 30.13 8.19 -0.10
CA SER A 230 31.14 7.69 0.84
C SER A 230 30.58 6.58 1.75
N ALA A 231 29.33 6.67 2.18
CA ALA A 231 28.71 5.70 3.07
C ALA A 231 28.31 4.39 2.35
N PHE A 232 27.92 4.46 1.07
CA PHE A 232 27.29 3.33 0.39
C PHE A 232 28.11 2.71 -0.75
N SER A 233 29.13 3.38 -1.33
CA SER A 233 29.87 2.86 -2.50
C SER A 233 30.56 1.52 -2.25
N GLY A 234 30.98 1.26 -1.01
CA GLY A 234 31.61 0.01 -0.62
C GLY A 234 30.66 -1.12 -0.23
N TRP A 235 29.36 -0.84 -0.21
CA TRP A 235 28.40 -1.85 0.21
C TRP A 235 28.29 -2.98 -0.82
N ARG A 236 28.22 -4.23 -0.31
CA ARG A 236 28.09 -5.42 -1.14
C ARG A 236 26.75 -5.44 -1.89
N LYS A 237 26.72 -6.13 -3.02
CA LYS A 237 25.47 -6.49 -3.69
C LYS A 237 24.74 -7.60 -2.92
N ALA A 238 23.47 -7.79 -3.21
CA ALA A 238 22.70 -8.92 -2.71
C ALA A 238 23.32 -10.25 -3.16
N GLY A 239 23.19 -11.29 -2.32
CA GLY A 239 23.79 -12.60 -2.59
C GLY A 239 23.15 -13.38 -3.72
N THR A 240 21.88 -13.07 -4.04
CA THR A 240 21.11 -13.73 -5.11
C THR A 240 20.52 -12.70 -6.07
N PRO A 241 20.26 -13.03 -7.32
CA PRO A 241 19.49 -12.17 -8.23
C PRO A 241 18.07 -11.92 -7.70
N LEU A 242 17.49 -10.77 -8.07
CA LEU A 242 16.08 -10.51 -7.79
C LEU A 242 15.21 -11.49 -8.56
N GLN A 243 14.31 -12.18 -7.86
CA GLN A 243 13.41 -13.15 -8.45
C GLN A 243 12.47 -12.46 -9.45
N GLN A 244 12.32 -13.06 -10.64
CA GLN A 244 11.27 -12.67 -11.56
C GLN A 244 9.94 -13.25 -11.07
N LEU A 245 8.94 -12.39 -10.94
CA LEU A 245 7.61 -12.80 -10.51
C LEU A 245 6.85 -13.42 -11.68
N PRO A 246 6.16 -14.54 -11.48
CA PRO A 246 5.24 -15.07 -12.48
C PRO A 246 4.09 -14.08 -12.72
N GLN A 247 3.33 -14.28 -13.79
CA GLN A 247 2.11 -13.53 -14.00
C GLN A 247 0.99 -14.12 -13.15
N ALA A 248 0.25 -13.26 -12.43
CA ALA A 248 -0.93 -13.67 -11.70
C ALA A 248 -2.11 -13.90 -12.66
N GLU A 249 -2.89 -14.94 -12.41
CA GLU A 249 -4.04 -15.32 -13.26
C GLU A 249 -5.36 -14.85 -12.63
N ARG A 250 -6.28 -14.36 -13.47
CA ARG A 250 -7.65 -14.01 -13.06
C ARG A 250 -8.45 -15.27 -12.77
N VAL A 251 -9.27 -15.24 -11.71
CA VAL A 251 -10.28 -16.26 -11.52
C VAL A 251 -11.41 -16.08 -12.56
N ALA A 252 -11.81 -17.18 -13.20
CA ALA A 252 -12.83 -17.16 -14.27
C ALA A 252 -14.26 -17.30 -13.75
N SER A 253 -14.44 -17.76 -12.53
CA SER A 253 -15.74 -17.95 -11.89
C SER A 253 -15.66 -17.67 -10.40
N ARG A 254 -16.81 -17.42 -9.78
CA ARG A 254 -16.87 -17.24 -8.32
C ARG A 254 -16.45 -18.48 -7.56
N ASN A 255 -15.70 -18.26 -6.50
CA ASN A 255 -15.39 -19.22 -5.44
C ASN A 255 -15.50 -18.51 -4.09
N VAL A 256 -15.74 -19.26 -3.03
CA VAL A 256 -15.95 -18.73 -1.68
C VAL A 256 -15.00 -19.41 -0.70
N LEU A 257 -14.26 -18.60 0.06
CA LEU A 257 -13.56 -19.04 1.25
C LEU A 257 -14.35 -18.54 2.48
N LEU A 258 -14.89 -19.47 3.24
CA LEU A 258 -15.61 -19.20 4.49
C LEU A 258 -14.70 -19.45 5.68
N ILE A 259 -14.47 -18.41 6.48
CA ILE A 259 -13.69 -18.49 7.71
C ILE A 259 -14.68 -18.55 8.87
N ASP A 260 -14.75 -19.70 9.55
CA ASP A 260 -15.65 -19.89 10.67
C ASP A 260 -15.16 -19.17 11.94
N ALA A 261 -15.90 -18.14 12.30
CA ALA A 261 -15.75 -17.35 13.53
C ALA A 261 -17.06 -17.49 14.35
N PRO A 262 -17.27 -18.57 15.10
CA PRO A 262 -18.56 -18.93 15.69
C PRO A 262 -19.10 -17.90 16.69
N GLU A 263 -18.21 -17.16 17.37
CA GLU A 263 -18.59 -16.13 18.35
C GLU A 263 -18.88 -14.77 17.70
N SER A 264 -18.63 -14.62 16.38
CA SER A 264 -18.83 -13.34 15.71
C SER A 264 -20.33 -13.07 15.48
N VAL A 265 -20.77 -11.89 15.88
CA VAL A 265 -22.11 -11.35 15.61
C VAL A 265 -22.18 -10.56 14.30
N GLN A 266 -21.04 -10.42 13.63
CA GLN A 266 -20.91 -9.74 12.32
C GLN A 266 -20.25 -10.66 11.32
N SER A 267 -20.48 -10.39 10.04
CA SER A 267 -19.74 -10.99 8.93
C SER A 267 -18.93 -9.92 8.23
N TYR A 268 -17.66 -10.22 7.97
CA TYR A 268 -16.73 -9.38 7.22
C TYR A 268 -16.44 -10.04 5.90
N PHE A 269 -16.47 -9.30 4.81
CA PHE A 269 -16.26 -9.87 3.49
C PHE A 269 -15.37 -9.01 2.62
N TRP A 270 -14.63 -9.71 1.82
CA TRP A 270 -13.76 -9.23 0.78
C TRP A 270 -14.13 -9.97 -0.52
N ALA A 271 -14.20 -9.26 -1.64
CA ALA A 271 -14.45 -9.87 -2.93
C ALA A 271 -13.60 -9.18 -3.99
N GLY A 272 -12.76 -9.93 -4.69
CA GLY A 272 -11.82 -9.34 -5.63
C GLY A 272 -11.35 -10.29 -6.72
N ASN A 273 -10.54 -9.74 -7.63
CA ASN A 273 -9.85 -10.48 -8.68
C ASN A 273 -8.54 -9.78 -9.06
N VAL A 274 -7.66 -10.48 -9.75
CA VAL A 274 -6.45 -9.88 -10.34
C VAL A 274 -6.84 -8.77 -11.31
N ALA A 275 -6.17 -7.62 -11.24
CA ALA A 275 -6.53 -6.42 -11.98
C ALA A 275 -5.39 -5.94 -12.90
N VAL A 276 -4.66 -4.92 -12.50
CA VAL A 276 -3.65 -4.26 -13.34
C VAL A 276 -2.37 -3.95 -12.57
N ALA A 277 -1.28 -3.77 -13.31
CA ALA A 277 -0.01 -3.36 -12.74
C ALA A 277 0.07 -1.83 -12.51
N LYS A 278 1.06 -1.39 -11.74
CA LYS A 278 1.32 0.05 -11.44
C LYS A 278 1.55 0.90 -12.68
N LYS A 279 2.10 0.29 -13.72
CA LYS A 279 2.40 0.96 -14.99
C LYS A 279 1.22 1.07 -15.95
N ASP A 280 0.03 0.61 -15.58
CA ASP A 280 -1.13 0.67 -16.47
C ASP A 280 -1.42 2.13 -16.89
N PRO A 281 -1.44 2.43 -18.19
CA PRO A 281 -1.61 3.81 -18.67
C PRO A 281 -3.02 4.36 -18.42
N ARG A 282 -4.01 3.51 -18.11
CA ARG A 282 -5.39 3.90 -17.81
C ARG A 282 -5.56 4.41 -16.38
N ARG A 283 -4.46 4.63 -15.64
CA ARG A 283 -4.48 5.08 -14.24
C ARG A 283 -5.51 6.20 -13.97
N PRO A 284 -5.60 7.30 -14.75
CA PRO A 284 -6.57 8.36 -14.45
C PRO A 284 -8.02 7.87 -14.49
N SER A 285 -8.37 7.05 -15.49
CA SER A 285 -9.71 6.47 -15.61
C SER A 285 -9.98 5.43 -14.52
N LEU A 286 -8.98 4.62 -14.13
CA LEU A 286 -9.05 3.70 -13.01
C LEU A 286 -9.33 4.43 -11.69
N ASP A 287 -8.59 5.51 -11.43
CA ASP A 287 -8.72 6.29 -10.21
C ASP A 287 -10.08 6.97 -10.10
N VAL A 288 -10.59 7.57 -11.20
CA VAL A 288 -11.93 8.17 -11.23
C VAL A 288 -13.02 7.11 -11.04
N THR A 289 -12.95 6.02 -11.79
CA THR A 289 -13.96 4.95 -11.73
C THR A 289 -14.03 4.33 -10.35
N ASN A 290 -12.89 3.97 -9.77
CA ASN A 290 -12.84 3.39 -8.43
C ASN A 290 -13.32 4.38 -7.35
N THR A 291 -12.94 5.66 -7.46
CA THR A 291 -13.41 6.72 -6.55
C THR A 291 -14.94 6.79 -6.52
N LEU A 292 -15.57 6.70 -7.68
CA LEU A 292 -17.03 6.76 -7.82
C LEU A 292 -17.71 5.46 -7.37
N PHE A 293 -17.08 4.32 -7.59
CA PHE A 293 -17.66 3.04 -7.23
C PHE A 293 -17.55 2.75 -5.73
N GLY A 294 -16.34 2.89 -5.13
CA GLY A 294 -16.12 2.55 -3.72
C GLY A 294 -15.07 3.41 -2.99
N GLY A 295 -14.41 4.36 -3.67
CA GLY A 295 -13.25 5.08 -3.13
C GLY A 295 -13.58 6.36 -2.36
N ARG A 296 -14.85 6.79 -2.27
CA ARG A 296 -15.27 7.99 -1.51
C ARG A 296 -16.53 7.72 -0.70
N PHE A 297 -16.82 8.61 0.27
CA PHE A 297 -17.99 8.47 1.13
C PHE A 297 -19.32 8.37 0.35
N THR A 298 -19.46 9.16 -0.70
CA THR A 298 -20.66 9.17 -1.58
C THR A 298 -20.49 8.27 -2.81
N SER A 299 -19.69 7.20 -2.70
CA SER A 299 -19.54 6.19 -3.74
C SER A 299 -20.80 5.34 -3.89
N MET A 300 -20.90 4.59 -5.00
CA MET A 300 -22.04 3.71 -5.26
C MET A 300 -22.20 2.67 -4.15
N LEU A 301 -21.13 1.96 -3.79
CA LEU A 301 -21.15 0.94 -2.73
C LEU A 301 -21.60 1.52 -1.39
N ASN A 302 -20.98 2.61 -0.95
CA ASN A 302 -21.31 3.19 0.34
C ASN A 302 -22.71 3.82 0.36
N THR A 303 -23.16 4.36 -0.76
CA THR A 303 -24.54 4.86 -0.91
C THR A 303 -25.56 3.74 -0.74
N GLU A 304 -25.37 2.59 -1.40
CA GLU A 304 -26.30 1.48 -1.32
C GLU A 304 -26.26 0.78 0.05
N LEU A 305 -25.06 0.38 0.52
CA LEU A 305 -24.96 -0.45 1.72
C LEU A 305 -25.09 0.37 3.02
N ARG A 306 -24.61 1.62 3.03
CA ARG A 306 -24.65 2.45 4.23
C ARG A 306 -25.82 3.44 4.24
N ILE A 307 -25.91 4.30 3.20
CA ILE A 307 -26.81 5.46 3.25
C ILE A 307 -28.24 5.05 3.03
N ARG A 308 -28.52 4.18 2.03
CA ARG A 308 -29.90 3.78 1.68
C ARG A 308 -30.44 2.67 2.56
N THR A 309 -29.63 1.66 2.84
CA THR A 309 -30.12 0.45 3.52
C THR A 309 -29.68 0.33 4.98
N GLY A 310 -28.60 1.00 5.38
CA GLY A 310 -28.04 0.86 6.72
C GLY A 310 -27.48 -0.53 7.03
N LEU A 311 -27.26 -1.37 6.02
CA LEU A 311 -26.74 -2.73 6.19
C LEU A 311 -25.30 -2.75 6.67
N SER A 312 -24.51 -1.75 6.30
CA SER A 312 -23.09 -1.62 6.68
C SER A 312 -22.74 -0.21 7.11
N TYR A 313 -21.75 -0.09 7.99
CA TYR A 313 -21.16 1.20 8.34
C TYR A 313 -20.13 1.68 7.32
N ASN A 314 -19.54 0.75 6.54
CA ASN A 314 -18.57 1.07 5.50
C ASN A 314 -18.61 0.02 4.38
N ALA A 315 -18.57 0.49 3.14
CA ALA A 315 -18.35 -0.33 1.97
C ALA A 315 -17.41 0.41 1.02
N SER A 316 -16.36 -0.26 0.56
CA SER A 316 -15.29 0.35 -0.22
C SER A 316 -14.81 -0.56 -1.35
N SER A 317 -14.08 0.03 -2.30
CA SER A 317 -13.29 -0.70 -3.28
C SER A 317 -11.90 -0.08 -3.42
N HIS A 318 -10.93 -0.92 -3.74
CA HIS A 318 -9.54 -0.52 -3.84
C HIS A 318 -8.83 -1.25 -4.99
N PHE A 319 -7.80 -0.60 -5.57
CA PHE A 319 -6.82 -1.21 -6.46
C PHE A 319 -5.47 -1.32 -5.73
N ASP A 320 -4.98 -2.50 -5.50
CA ASP A 320 -3.58 -2.70 -5.22
C ASP A 320 -2.82 -2.92 -6.54
N ARG A 321 -1.95 -1.97 -6.89
CA ARG A 321 -1.22 -1.96 -8.15
C ARG A 321 0.28 -2.13 -7.89
N LEU A 322 0.80 -3.27 -8.28
CA LEU A 322 2.16 -3.72 -8.05
C LEU A 322 2.97 -3.77 -9.36
N GLN A 323 4.18 -4.34 -9.35
CA GLN A 323 5.00 -4.51 -10.56
C GLN A 323 4.32 -5.44 -11.57
N GLN A 324 3.80 -6.57 -11.09
CA GLN A 324 2.85 -7.42 -11.82
C GLN A 324 1.42 -6.98 -11.47
N PRO A 325 0.40 -7.42 -12.21
CA PRO A 325 -0.98 -7.13 -11.85
C PRO A 325 -1.29 -7.55 -10.42
N GLY A 326 -1.67 -6.57 -9.60
CA GLY A 326 -2.21 -6.79 -8.27
C GLY A 326 -3.70 -7.08 -8.32
N ASN A 327 -4.45 -6.74 -7.27
CA ASN A 327 -5.89 -6.97 -7.21
C ASN A 327 -6.71 -5.69 -7.36
N TRP A 328 -7.97 -5.87 -7.70
CA TRP A 328 -9.06 -4.97 -7.38
C TRP A 328 -10.02 -5.71 -6.46
N GLU A 329 -10.50 -5.01 -5.45
CA GLU A 329 -11.34 -5.59 -4.42
C GLU A 329 -12.49 -4.68 -4.01
N MET A 330 -13.52 -5.30 -3.46
CA MET A 330 -14.57 -4.67 -2.66
C MET A 330 -14.52 -5.27 -1.25
N SER A 331 -14.75 -4.45 -0.24
CA SER A 331 -14.83 -4.90 1.15
C SER A 331 -15.97 -4.23 1.89
N SER A 332 -16.57 -4.96 2.84
CA SER A 332 -17.62 -4.46 3.72
C SER A 332 -17.81 -5.40 4.90
N PHE A 333 -18.70 -5.04 5.80
CA PHE A 333 -19.15 -5.89 6.92
C PHE A 333 -20.59 -5.58 7.28
N THR A 334 -21.27 -6.52 7.95
CA THR A 334 -22.66 -6.38 8.36
C THR A 334 -22.98 -7.29 9.55
N GLN A 335 -24.17 -7.18 10.13
CA GLN A 335 -24.65 -8.14 11.12
C GLN A 335 -24.79 -9.53 10.47
N THR A 336 -24.61 -10.60 11.25
CA THR A 336 -24.65 -11.98 10.75
C THR A 336 -25.94 -12.29 10.00
N GLU A 337 -27.09 -11.82 10.48
CA GLU A 337 -28.42 -12.08 9.90
C GLU A 337 -28.61 -11.41 8.53
N THR A 338 -27.86 -10.34 8.26
CA THR A 338 -27.97 -9.57 7.01
C THR A 338 -26.82 -9.86 6.03
N THR A 339 -25.96 -10.84 6.32
CA THR A 339 -24.78 -11.18 5.49
C THR A 339 -25.15 -11.41 4.04
N ILE A 340 -26.15 -12.25 3.78
CA ILE A 340 -26.55 -12.62 2.42
C ILE A 340 -27.16 -11.41 1.70
N GLN A 341 -27.97 -10.62 2.40
CA GLN A 341 -28.57 -9.41 1.84
C GLN A 341 -27.49 -8.36 1.46
N ALA A 342 -26.49 -8.16 2.32
CA ALA A 342 -25.42 -7.23 2.05
C ALA A 342 -24.52 -7.67 0.88
N LEU A 343 -24.19 -8.97 0.80
CA LEU A 343 -23.45 -9.54 -0.33
C LEU A 343 -24.23 -9.44 -1.63
N ASP A 344 -25.53 -9.77 -1.64
CA ASP A 344 -26.39 -9.60 -2.81
C ASP A 344 -26.38 -8.15 -3.30
N LEU A 345 -26.55 -7.20 -2.38
CA LEU A 345 -26.59 -5.78 -2.72
C LEU A 345 -25.23 -5.29 -3.24
N MET A 346 -24.12 -5.74 -2.64
CA MET A 346 -22.78 -5.41 -3.10
C MET A 346 -22.53 -5.91 -4.53
N LEU A 347 -22.90 -7.17 -4.83
CA LEU A 347 -22.76 -7.75 -6.16
C LEU A 347 -23.70 -7.09 -7.16
N ALA A 348 -24.96 -6.81 -6.78
CA ALA A 348 -25.91 -6.09 -7.63
C ALA A 348 -25.44 -4.65 -7.96
N THR A 349 -24.78 -3.98 -7.01
CA THR A 349 -24.19 -2.66 -7.25
C THR A 349 -23.04 -2.73 -8.26
N LEU A 350 -22.25 -3.81 -8.23
CA LEU A 350 -21.21 -4.07 -9.24
C LEU A 350 -21.83 -4.37 -10.61
N ASP A 351 -22.89 -5.17 -10.66
CA ASP A 351 -23.62 -5.45 -11.91
C ASP A 351 -24.20 -4.15 -12.49
N GLN A 352 -24.79 -3.30 -11.67
CA GLN A 352 -25.27 -1.98 -12.09
C GLN A 352 -24.16 -1.11 -12.69
N LEU A 353 -22.94 -1.12 -12.10
CA LEU A 353 -21.79 -0.41 -12.68
C LEU A 353 -21.46 -0.93 -14.08
N HIS A 354 -21.46 -2.26 -14.28
CA HIS A 354 -21.20 -2.88 -15.58
C HIS A 354 -22.31 -2.58 -16.61
N GLU A 355 -23.56 -2.64 -16.22
CA GLU A 355 -24.70 -2.44 -17.09
C GLU A 355 -24.87 -0.97 -17.51
N SER A 356 -24.82 -0.06 -16.53
CA SER A 356 -25.17 1.34 -16.74
C SER A 356 -23.95 2.24 -17.01
N GLY A 357 -22.74 1.83 -16.60
CA GLY A 357 -21.56 2.68 -16.59
C GLY A 357 -21.70 3.85 -15.62
N LEU A 358 -21.02 4.94 -15.92
CA LEU A 358 -21.01 6.17 -15.11
C LEU A 358 -21.49 7.35 -15.95
N GLU A 359 -22.52 8.05 -15.47
CA GLU A 359 -23.07 9.24 -16.11
C GLU A 359 -22.01 10.37 -16.20
N PRO A 360 -22.01 11.20 -17.27
CA PRO A 360 -21.03 12.27 -17.46
C PRO A 360 -20.90 13.21 -16.27
N ALA A 361 -22.01 13.63 -15.67
CA ALA A 361 -22.00 14.52 -14.51
C ALA A 361 -21.33 13.87 -13.28
N LEU A 362 -21.49 12.56 -13.11
CA LEU A 362 -20.85 11.80 -12.04
C LEU A 362 -19.34 11.68 -12.28
N VAL A 363 -18.92 11.44 -13.53
CA VAL A 363 -17.49 11.41 -13.91
C VAL A 363 -16.83 12.76 -13.63
N GLU A 364 -17.46 13.89 -13.99
CA GLU A 364 -16.94 15.24 -13.66
C GLU A 364 -16.81 15.44 -12.13
N SER A 365 -17.78 14.96 -11.35
CA SER A 365 -17.68 14.98 -9.88
C SER A 365 -16.51 14.14 -9.36
N GLY A 366 -16.28 12.95 -9.93
CA GLY A 366 -15.16 12.09 -9.58
C GLY A 366 -13.80 12.71 -9.91
N LYS A 367 -13.68 13.31 -11.10
CA LYS A 367 -12.49 14.06 -11.52
C LYS A 367 -12.17 15.18 -10.55
N SER A 368 -13.15 16.00 -10.22
CA SER A 368 -12.99 17.12 -9.28
C SER A 368 -12.53 16.64 -7.91
N TYR A 369 -13.08 15.53 -7.42
CA TYR A 369 -12.67 14.93 -6.14
C TYR A 369 -11.22 14.46 -6.17
N VAL A 370 -10.83 13.66 -7.18
CA VAL A 370 -9.46 13.15 -7.32
C VAL A 370 -8.47 14.29 -7.52
N GLN A 371 -8.81 15.31 -8.33
CA GLN A 371 -7.98 16.50 -8.53
C GLN A 371 -7.74 17.28 -7.21
N GLY A 372 -8.77 17.36 -6.37
CA GLY A 372 -8.65 18.04 -5.08
C GLY A 372 -7.80 17.27 -4.06
N GLN A 373 -7.82 15.94 -4.10
CA GLN A 373 -7.04 15.09 -3.18
C GLN A 373 -5.58 14.92 -3.60
N TYR A 374 -5.29 14.94 -4.89
CA TYR A 374 -3.98 14.59 -5.42
C TYR A 374 -2.83 15.48 -4.91
N PRO A 375 -2.95 16.82 -4.84
CA PRO A 375 -1.88 17.67 -4.31
C PRO A 375 -1.52 17.40 -2.86
N LEU A 376 -2.51 17.02 -2.02
CA LEU A 376 -2.31 16.75 -0.60
C LEU A 376 -1.33 15.60 -0.32
N ALA A 377 -1.14 14.70 -1.28
CA ALA A 377 -0.18 13.61 -1.20
C ALA A 377 1.25 14.02 -1.64
N LEU A 378 1.49 15.30 -1.99
CA LEU A 378 2.72 15.81 -2.60
C LEU A 378 3.14 17.17 -1.98
N GLU A 379 2.88 17.36 -0.68
CA GLU A 379 3.16 18.62 0.03
C GLU A 379 4.50 18.58 0.79
N THR A 380 4.73 17.52 1.57
CA THR A 380 5.86 17.45 2.48
C THR A 380 7.12 16.85 1.85
N SER A 381 8.27 17.06 2.48
CA SER A 381 9.53 16.45 2.04
C SER A 381 9.49 14.91 2.16
N GLU A 382 8.83 14.38 3.19
CA GLU A 382 8.62 12.93 3.37
C GLU A 382 7.83 12.35 2.20
N GLN A 383 6.72 13.01 1.80
CA GLN A 383 5.90 12.58 0.68
C GLN A 383 6.68 12.60 -0.64
N TRP A 384 7.49 13.66 -0.86
CA TRP A 384 8.34 13.73 -2.07
C TRP A 384 9.45 12.68 -2.06
N ALA A 385 10.11 12.43 -0.94
CA ALA A 385 11.10 11.37 -0.85
C ALA A 385 10.48 9.99 -1.17
N ALA A 386 9.32 9.68 -0.59
CA ALA A 386 8.58 8.45 -0.88
C ALA A 386 8.13 8.37 -2.35
N GLN A 387 7.65 9.47 -2.92
CA GLN A 387 7.15 9.50 -4.30
C GLN A 387 8.27 9.33 -5.33
N LEU A 388 9.43 9.97 -5.13
CA LEU A 388 10.61 9.78 -5.99
C LEU A 388 11.11 8.33 -5.94
N ALA A 389 11.18 7.74 -4.73
CA ALA A 389 11.51 6.33 -4.56
C ALA A 389 10.52 5.42 -5.30
N THR A 390 9.21 5.74 -5.25
CA THR A 390 8.16 5.01 -5.96
C THR A 390 8.33 5.10 -7.48
N LEU A 391 8.63 6.29 -8.03
CA LEU A 391 8.88 6.45 -9.48
C LEU A 391 10.04 5.57 -9.93
N GLU A 392 11.17 5.61 -9.22
CA GLU A 392 12.35 4.81 -9.54
C GLU A 392 12.10 3.31 -9.34
N PHE A 393 11.39 2.93 -8.27
CA PHE A 393 11.07 1.54 -7.97
C PHE A 393 10.28 0.87 -9.08
N TYR A 394 9.23 1.54 -9.56
CA TYR A 394 8.38 1.03 -10.63
C TYR A 394 8.90 1.39 -12.03
N GLY A 395 10.03 2.11 -12.16
CA GLY A 395 10.56 2.56 -13.45
C GLY A 395 9.57 3.46 -14.19
N LEU A 396 8.95 4.38 -13.45
CA LEU A 396 8.08 5.42 -13.95
C LEU A 396 8.88 6.71 -14.14
N ASP A 397 8.58 7.49 -15.17
CA ASP A 397 9.19 8.80 -15.34
C ASP A 397 8.35 9.91 -14.67
N ARG A 398 8.90 11.13 -14.64
CA ARG A 398 8.22 12.26 -13.98
C ARG A 398 6.84 12.59 -14.56
N ARG A 399 6.54 12.20 -15.82
CA ARG A 399 5.24 12.42 -16.47
C ARG A 399 4.12 11.67 -15.75
N TYR A 400 4.44 10.61 -15.02
CA TYR A 400 3.48 9.91 -14.15
C TYR A 400 2.82 10.87 -13.12
N ILE A 401 3.53 11.93 -12.73
CA ILE A 401 3.02 13.00 -11.86
C ILE A 401 2.67 14.24 -12.68
N ASP A 402 3.61 14.70 -13.53
CA ASP A 402 3.50 15.97 -14.25
C ASP A 402 2.26 16.04 -15.15
N ASP A 403 1.89 14.96 -15.79
CA ASP A 403 0.80 14.91 -16.77
C ASP A 403 -0.52 14.44 -16.14
N TYR A 404 -0.48 13.96 -14.89
CA TYR A 404 -1.63 13.31 -14.26
C TYR A 404 -2.88 14.20 -14.19
N SER A 405 -2.74 15.45 -13.75
CA SER A 405 -3.88 16.38 -13.66
C SER A 405 -4.51 16.66 -15.04
N ALA A 406 -3.70 16.79 -16.09
CA ALA A 406 -4.20 16.98 -17.45
C ALA A 406 -4.90 15.73 -17.98
N GLN A 407 -4.28 14.55 -17.78
CA GLN A 407 -4.86 13.27 -18.16
C GLN A 407 -6.19 13.01 -17.42
N LEU A 408 -6.22 13.31 -16.11
CA LEU A 408 -7.42 13.20 -15.29
C LEU A 408 -8.54 14.12 -15.79
N GLY A 409 -8.20 15.37 -16.17
CA GLY A 409 -9.12 16.32 -16.78
C GLY A 409 -9.75 15.82 -18.08
N GLY A 410 -9.00 15.01 -18.85
CA GLY A 410 -9.44 14.42 -20.11
C GLY A 410 -10.31 13.15 -19.98
N VAL A 411 -10.47 12.58 -18.78
CA VAL A 411 -11.27 11.35 -18.59
C VAL A 411 -12.73 11.59 -18.95
N THR A 412 -13.28 10.70 -19.77
CA THR A 412 -14.70 10.71 -20.22
C THR A 412 -15.46 9.52 -19.66
N SER A 413 -16.81 9.53 -19.76
CA SER A 413 -17.63 8.36 -19.43
C SER A 413 -17.30 7.15 -20.30
N ALA A 414 -16.88 7.35 -21.53
CA ALA A 414 -16.44 6.27 -22.41
C ALA A 414 -15.14 5.62 -21.91
N ASP A 415 -14.19 6.43 -21.42
CA ASP A 415 -12.95 5.91 -20.81
C ASP A 415 -13.24 5.15 -19.50
N ALA A 416 -14.15 5.66 -18.68
CA ALA A 416 -14.63 4.97 -17.49
C ALA A 416 -15.31 3.64 -17.85
N LYS A 417 -16.20 3.62 -18.86
CA LYS A 417 -16.85 2.38 -19.32
C LYS A 417 -15.85 1.36 -19.82
N LYS A 418 -14.84 1.80 -20.57
CA LYS A 418 -13.77 0.92 -21.02
C LYS A 418 -13.00 0.28 -19.85
N VAL A 419 -12.71 1.04 -18.81
CA VAL A 419 -12.06 0.51 -17.60
C VAL A 419 -12.98 -0.47 -16.87
N ILE A 420 -14.27 -0.17 -16.77
CA ILE A 420 -15.26 -1.07 -16.16
C ILE A 420 -15.25 -2.41 -16.90
N ASP A 421 -15.34 -2.39 -18.22
CA ASP A 421 -15.47 -3.62 -19.03
C ASP A 421 -14.18 -4.44 -19.11
N GLU A 422 -13.01 -3.79 -19.15
CA GLU A 422 -11.74 -4.48 -19.36
C GLU A 422 -10.98 -4.82 -18.08
N VAL A 423 -11.20 -4.07 -16.99
CA VAL A 423 -10.38 -4.15 -15.78
C VAL A 423 -11.17 -4.59 -14.55
N ILE A 424 -12.28 -3.92 -14.26
CA ILE A 424 -13.09 -4.28 -13.10
C ILE A 424 -13.74 -5.65 -13.39
N PRO A 425 -13.55 -6.65 -12.52
CA PRO A 425 -14.11 -7.97 -12.77
C PRO A 425 -15.65 -7.95 -12.71
N PRO A 426 -16.34 -8.73 -13.55
CA PRO A 426 -17.79 -8.90 -13.39
C PRO A 426 -18.09 -9.67 -12.10
N SER A 427 -19.29 -9.49 -11.55
CA SER A 427 -19.70 -10.15 -10.31
C SER A 427 -19.64 -11.68 -10.38
N THR A 428 -19.65 -12.25 -11.58
CA THR A 428 -19.57 -13.70 -11.84
C THR A 428 -18.14 -14.26 -11.74
N ALA A 429 -17.10 -13.41 -11.70
CA ALA A 429 -15.70 -13.80 -11.70
C ALA A 429 -14.98 -13.14 -10.53
N LEU A 430 -15.29 -13.56 -9.30
CA LEU A 430 -14.71 -13.03 -8.07
C LEU A 430 -14.29 -14.17 -7.14
N SER A 431 -13.13 -13.98 -6.51
CA SER A 431 -12.78 -14.69 -5.28
C SER A 431 -13.45 -13.96 -4.12
N ILE A 432 -14.26 -14.67 -3.34
CA ILE A 432 -15.04 -14.10 -2.23
C ILE A 432 -14.53 -14.72 -0.93
N VAL A 433 -14.20 -13.90 0.05
CA VAL A 433 -13.87 -14.34 1.41
C VAL A 433 -14.91 -13.78 2.36
N VAL A 434 -15.41 -14.64 3.25
CA VAL A 434 -16.35 -14.27 4.32
C VAL A 434 -15.82 -14.79 5.64
N ILE A 435 -15.66 -13.90 6.62
CA ILE A 435 -15.33 -14.24 8.01
C ILE A 435 -16.60 -14.02 8.83
N GLY A 436 -17.11 -15.05 9.50
CA GLY A 436 -18.32 -14.92 10.30
C GLY A 436 -18.77 -16.27 10.90
N ASN A 437 -19.96 -16.28 11.51
CA ASN A 437 -20.53 -17.50 12.08
C ASN A 437 -21.00 -18.44 10.94
N ALA A 438 -20.16 -19.44 10.61
CA ALA A 438 -20.42 -20.34 9.48
C ALA A 438 -21.72 -21.12 9.65
N ALA A 439 -22.14 -21.48 10.85
CA ALA A 439 -23.39 -22.20 11.08
C ALA A 439 -24.62 -21.38 10.63
N ALA A 440 -24.56 -20.07 10.77
CA ALA A 440 -25.65 -19.17 10.39
C ALA A 440 -25.67 -18.83 8.89
N ILE A 441 -24.48 -18.73 8.24
CA ILE A 441 -24.40 -18.11 6.90
C ILE A 441 -24.05 -19.08 5.77
N ARG A 442 -23.52 -20.29 6.07
CA ARG A 442 -23.03 -21.27 5.08
C ARG A 442 -24.04 -21.58 3.99
N ASP A 443 -25.25 -21.91 4.34
CA ASP A 443 -26.28 -22.33 3.36
C ASP A 443 -26.62 -21.18 2.40
N GLY A 444 -26.71 -19.96 2.89
CA GLY A 444 -26.92 -18.77 2.06
C GLY A 444 -25.75 -18.45 1.13
N LEU A 445 -24.51 -18.79 1.52
CA LEU A 445 -23.31 -18.56 0.71
C LEU A 445 -23.17 -19.51 -0.48
N ARG A 446 -23.82 -20.69 -0.45
CA ARG A 446 -23.73 -21.70 -1.53
C ARG A 446 -24.14 -21.19 -2.91
N LYS A 447 -25.01 -20.18 -2.96
CA LYS A 447 -25.44 -19.58 -4.23
C LYS A 447 -24.34 -18.77 -4.95
N TYR A 448 -23.26 -18.40 -4.25
CA TYR A 448 -22.18 -17.62 -4.86
C TYR A 448 -21.07 -18.50 -5.46
N GLY A 449 -21.05 -19.80 -5.20
CA GLY A 449 -20.06 -20.72 -5.78
C GLY A 449 -19.65 -21.85 -4.84
N PRO A 450 -18.68 -22.65 -5.24
CA PRO A 450 -18.12 -23.67 -4.35
C PRO A 450 -17.47 -23.03 -3.13
N ILE A 451 -17.74 -23.61 -1.95
CA ILE A 451 -17.24 -23.12 -0.67
C ILE A 451 -16.07 -24.01 -0.22
N THR A 452 -14.97 -23.36 0.12
CA THR A 452 -13.89 -23.93 0.96
C THR A 452 -14.01 -23.33 2.34
N GLU A 453 -13.88 -24.16 3.39
CA GLU A 453 -13.99 -23.67 4.77
C GLU A 453 -12.67 -23.77 5.51
N MET A 454 -12.42 -22.78 6.36
CA MET A 454 -11.35 -22.74 7.35
C MET A 454 -11.92 -22.30 8.70
N LYS A 455 -11.21 -22.62 9.77
CA LYS A 455 -11.50 -22.04 11.08
C LYS A 455 -10.68 -20.77 11.28
N LEU A 456 -11.23 -19.78 11.94
CA LEU A 456 -10.48 -18.58 12.32
C LEU A 456 -9.24 -18.92 13.20
N ALA A 457 -9.35 -19.99 13.99
CA ALA A 457 -8.26 -20.49 14.82
C ALA A 457 -7.13 -21.20 14.03
N ASP A 458 -7.33 -21.51 12.73
CA ASP A 458 -6.28 -22.14 11.93
C ASP A 458 -5.05 -21.22 11.87
N PRO A 459 -3.83 -21.77 11.98
CA PRO A 459 -2.62 -20.95 12.10
C PRO A 459 -2.12 -20.39 10.77
N THR A 460 -2.90 -20.50 9.70
CA THR A 460 -2.59 -20.04 8.33
C THR A 460 -3.70 -19.15 7.79
N PHE A 461 -3.41 -18.39 6.71
CA PHE A 461 -4.40 -17.55 6.01
C PHE A 461 -4.88 -18.15 4.68
N ALA A 462 -4.45 -19.36 4.35
CA ALA A 462 -4.92 -20.11 3.19
C ALA A 462 -5.19 -21.57 3.58
N PRO A 463 -6.14 -22.23 2.92
CA PRO A 463 -6.37 -23.66 3.13
C PRO A 463 -5.09 -24.44 2.85
N VAL A 464 -4.76 -25.39 3.73
CA VAL A 464 -3.68 -26.33 3.47
C VAL A 464 -4.14 -27.20 2.31
N ARG A 465 -3.50 -27.06 1.14
CA ARG A 465 -3.76 -27.96 0.01
C ARG A 465 -3.25 -29.35 0.39
N ALA A 466 -4.13 -30.35 0.35
CA ALA A 466 -3.68 -31.73 0.37
C ALA A 466 -2.79 -31.94 -0.86
N GLU A 467 -1.53 -32.36 -0.64
CA GLU A 467 -0.59 -32.75 -1.71
C GLU A 467 -1.10 -33.97 -2.49
#